data_b9fed8db3711a0ef010d2867ce9c2387
#
_entry.id   b9fed8db3711a0ef010d2867ce9c2387
#
_cell.length_a   1.000
_cell.length_b   1.000
_cell.length_c   1.000
_cell.angle_alpha   90.00
_cell.angle_beta   90.00
_cell.angle_gamma   90.00
#
_symmetry.space_group_name_H-M   'P 1'
#
loop_
_entity.id
_entity.type
_entity.pdbx_description
1 polymer ?
#
loop_
_entity_poly.entity_id
_entity_poly.type
_entity_poly.pdbx_seq_one_letter_code
_entity_poly.pdbx_strand_id
1 'polypeptide(L)'
;MKYKVYRTDTADALIRNIVLYIAENFENEIALKKLDNLEKSILKLEDNPYIGTEPRYTVLKRQGYKVLILEKDLVFYKIDENQKVITVYAVADQRQDYLSIIRGL
;
A
#
# COMPACT_ATOMS: atom_id res chain seq x y z
N MET A 1 0.68 17.67 12.84
CA MET A 1 1.76 17.80 11.85
C MET A 1 1.61 16.71 10.79
N LYS A 2 1.67 17.11 9.54
CA LYS A 2 1.51 16.14 8.45
C LYS A 2 2.81 15.43 8.12
N TYR A 3 2.71 14.13 7.88
CA TYR A 3 3.81 13.36 7.31
C TYR A 3 3.77 13.48 5.80
N LYS A 4 4.93 13.37 5.15
CA LYS A 4 4.98 13.26 3.69
C LYS A 4 4.84 11.80 3.33
N VAL A 5 4.04 11.50 2.32
CA VAL A 5 3.80 10.13 1.86
C VAL A 5 4.41 9.96 0.48
N TYR A 6 5.31 9.01 0.36
CA TYR A 6 5.95 8.63 -0.91
C TYR A 6 5.61 7.19 -1.25
N ARG A 7 5.61 6.89 -2.53
CA ARG A 7 5.43 5.53 -3.03
C ARG A 7 6.68 5.17 -3.83
N THR A 8 7.21 3.97 -3.60
CA THR A 8 8.32 3.47 -4.41
C THR A 8 7.84 3.16 -5.82
N ASP A 9 8.78 3.03 -6.75
CA ASP A 9 8.44 2.62 -8.12
C ASP A 9 7.75 1.26 -8.13
N THR A 10 8.17 0.35 -7.25
CA THR A 10 7.53 -0.96 -7.10
C THR A 10 6.08 -0.80 -6.63
N ALA A 11 5.83 0.05 -5.64
CA ALA A 11 4.47 0.30 -5.16
C ALA A 11 3.59 0.85 -6.29
N ASP A 12 4.10 1.81 -7.05
CA ASP A 12 3.37 2.38 -8.18
C ASP A 12 3.08 1.33 -9.25
N ALA A 13 4.04 0.45 -9.54
CA ALA A 13 3.85 -0.62 -10.51
C ALA A 13 2.78 -1.60 -10.04
N LEU A 14 2.78 -1.95 -8.75
CA LEU A 14 1.78 -2.85 -8.19
C LEU A 14 0.37 -2.25 -8.24
N ILE A 15 0.24 -0.96 -7.93
CA ILE A 15 -1.04 -0.25 -8.04
C ILE A 15 -1.51 -0.26 -9.49
N ARG A 16 -0.62 0.05 -10.41
CA ARG A 16 -0.94 0.04 -11.85
C ARG A 16 -1.43 -1.32 -12.30
N ASN A 17 -0.78 -2.39 -11.85
CA ASN A 17 -1.18 -3.75 -12.23
C ASN A 17 -2.58 -4.10 -11.73
N ILE A 18 -2.91 -3.69 -10.50
CA ILE A 18 -4.25 -3.89 -9.95
C ILE A 18 -5.29 -3.15 -10.80
N VAL A 19 -5.01 -1.89 -11.12
CA VAL A 19 -5.94 -1.05 -11.88
C VAL A 19 -6.12 -1.57 -13.31
N LEU A 20 -5.02 -1.95 -13.96
CA LEU A 20 -5.07 -2.50 -15.33
C LEU A 20 -5.84 -3.82 -15.39
N TYR A 21 -5.66 -4.67 -14.39
CA TYR A 21 -6.42 -5.92 -14.32
C TYR A 21 -7.93 -5.64 -14.32
N ILE A 22 -8.34 -4.66 -13.52
CA ILE A 22 -9.75 -4.29 -13.44
C ILE A 22 -10.23 -3.69 -14.76
N ALA A 23 -9.41 -2.83 -15.40
CA ALA A 23 -9.77 -2.23 -16.68
C ALA A 23 -9.91 -3.27 -17.80
N GLU A 24 -9.07 -4.31 -17.76
CA GLU A 24 -9.10 -5.35 -18.80
C GLU A 24 -10.26 -6.34 -18.62
N ASN A 25 -10.67 -6.58 -17.38
CA ASN A 25 -11.68 -7.61 -17.06
C ASN A 25 -13.05 -7.04 -16.71
N PHE A 26 -13.14 -5.74 -16.48
CA PHE A 26 -14.36 -5.04 -16.09
C PHE A 26 -14.43 -3.73 -16.85
N GLU A 27 -15.11 -2.74 -16.28
CA GLU A 27 -15.25 -1.43 -16.92
C GLU A 27 -14.15 -0.47 -16.47
N ASN A 28 -13.77 0.46 -17.37
CA ASN A 28 -12.78 1.49 -17.06
C ASN A 28 -13.21 2.36 -15.87
N GLU A 29 -14.50 2.61 -15.76
CA GLU A 29 -15.06 3.39 -14.64
C GLU A 29 -14.75 2.76 -13.29
N ILE A 30 -14.86 1.42 -13.23
CA ILE A 30 -14.56 0.67 -12.00
C ILE A 30 -13.06 0.75 -11.70
N ALA A 31 -12.23 0.66 -12.74
CA ALA A 31 -10.78 0.77 -12.59
C ALA A 31 -10.37 2.15 -12.05
N LEU A 32 -10.93 3.21 -12.59
CA LEU A 32 -10.65 4.57 -12.14
C LEU A 32 -11.10 4.81 -10.70
N LYS A 33 -12.23 4.25 -10.33
CA LYS A 33 -12.74 4.34 -8.97
C LYS A 33 -11.81 3.60 -8.00
N LYS A 34 -11.29 2.45 -8.41
CA LYS A 34 -10.34 1.67 -7.61
C LYS A 34 -9.07 2.48 -7.36
N LEU A 35 -8.53 3.10 -8.42
CA LEU A 35 -7.34 3.93 -8.31
C LEU A 35 -7.57 5.09 -7.34
N ASP A 36 -8.69 5.79 -7.50
CA ASP A 36 -9.03 6.92 -6.63
C ASP A 36 -9.13 6.48 -5.17
N ASN A 37 -9.78 5.36 -4.91
CA ASN A 37 -9.92 4.83 -3.54
C ASN A 37 -8.58 4.45 -2.94
N LEU A 38 -7.70 3.82 -3.72
CA LEU A 38 -6.36 3.46 -3.24
C LEU A 38 -5.55 4.71 -2.90
N GLU A 39 -5.57 5.70 -3.79
CA GLU A 39 -4.83 6.94 -3.57
C GLU A 39 -5.33 7.70 -2.34
N LYS A 40 -6.64 7.80 -2.18
CA LYS A 40 -7.23 8.45 -1.01
C LYS A 40 -6.89 7.73 0.29
N SER A 41 -6.92 6.41 0.26
CA SER A 41 -6.59 5.61 1.44
C SER A 41 -5.13 5.79 1.85
N ILE A 42 -4.23 5.81 0.86
CA ILE A 42 -2.80 6.03 1.12
C ILE A 42 -2.56 7.44 1.66
N LEU A 43 -3.23 8.45 1.11
CA LEU A 43 -3.08 9.82 1.57
C LEU A 43 -3.55 10.04 3.01
N LYS A 44 -4.44 9.22 3.51
CA LYS A 44 -4.86 9.31 4.91
C LYS A 44 -3.69 9.11 5.88
N LEU A 45 -2.63 8.46 5.43
CA LEU A 45 -1.45 8.26 6.25
C LEU A 45 -0.75 9.57 6.59
N GLU A 46 -0.96 10.64 5.82
CA GLU A 46 -0.39 11.95 6.13
C GLU A 46 -0.78 12.43 7.53
N ASP A 47 -2.04 12.23 7.90
CA ASP A 47 -2.56 12.67 9.19
C ASP A 47 -2.68 11.54 10.20
N ASN A 48 -2.62 10.29 9.74
CA ASN A 48 -2.84 9.11 10.57
C ASN A 48 -1.79 8.03 10.27
N PRO A 49 -0.50 8.30 10.55
CA PRO A 49 0.56 7.36 10.14
C PRO A 49 0.48 6.01 10.85
N TYR A 50 -0.12 5.96 12.04
CA TYR A 50 -0.21 4.73 12.82
C TYR A 50 -1.56 4.03 12.71
N ILE A 51 -2.36 4.38 11.71
CA ILE A 51 -3.66 3.73 11.48
C ILE A 51 -3.52 2.27 11.05
N GLY A 52 -2.38 1.90 10.48
CA GLY A 52 -2.10 0.52 10.10
C GLY A 52 -1.77 -0.36 11.30
N THR A 53 -1.69 -1.65 11.05
CA THR A 53 -1.38 -2.66 12.06
C THR A 53 -0.02 -3.28 11.80
N GLU A 54 0.42 -4.15 12.72
CA GLU A 54 1.63 -4.92 12.51
C GLU A 54 1.37 -6.04 11.51
N PRO A 55 2.37 -6.38 10.66
CA PRO A 55 2.21 -7.47 9.71
C PRO A 55 2.03 -8.81 10.40
N ARG A 56 1.31 -9.72 9.75
CA ARG A 56 1.13 -11.09 10.23
C ARG A 56 2.46 -11.86 10.30
N TYR A 57 3.36 -11.59 9.36
CA TYR A 57 4.63 -12.31 9.29
C TYR A 57 5.70 -11.60 10.10
N THR A 58 6.34 -12.35 10.99
CA THR A 58 7.36 -11.82 11.88
C THR A 58 8.53 -11.16 11.12
N VAL A 59 8.91 -11.71 9.97
CA VAL A 59 10.01 -11.16 9.19
C VAL A 59 9.73 -9.73 8.73
N LEU A 60 8.48 -9.45 8.36
CA LEU A 60 8.08 -8.10 7.94
C LEU A 60 7.99 -7.15 9.13
N LYS A 61 7.51 -7.66 10.25
CA LYS A 61 7.45 -6.88 11.49
C LYS A 61 8.84 -6.45 11.93
N ARG A 62 9.81 -7.36 11.85
CA ARG A 62 11.20 -7.06 12.22
C ARG A 62 11.84 -6.02 11.30
N GLN A 63 11.42 -5.96 10.05
CA GLN A 63 11.90 -4.98 9.11
C GLN A 63 11.24 -3.61 9.25
N GLY A 64 10.30 -3.48 10.17
CA GLY A 64 9.65 -2.21 10.47
C GLY A 64 8.42 -1.89 9.64
N TYR A 65 7.90 -2.86 8.91
CA TYR A 65 6.70 -2.64 8.10
C TYR A 65 5.44 -2.51 8.95
N LYS A 66 4.54 -1.66 8.48
CA LYS A 66 3.16 -1.61 8.95
C LYS A 66 2.25 -1.93 7.76
N VAL A 67 1.06 -2.39 8.05
CA VAL A 67 0.08 -2.79 7.03
C VAL A 67 -1.21 -2.00 7.22
N LEU A 68 -1.60 -1.28 6.18
CA LEU A 68 -2.92 -0.67 6.13
C LEU A 68 -3.85 -1.66 5.44
N ILE A 69 -4.84 -2.14 6.18
CA ILE A 69 -5.79 -3.14 5.68
C ILE A 69 -6.99 -2.43 5.09
N LEU A 70 -7.18 -2.58 3.79
CA LEU A 70 -8.34 -2.05 3.07
C LEU A 70 -9.30 -3.19 2.80
N GLU A 71 -10.43 -2.89 2.18
CA GLU A 71 -11.46 -3.91 1.93
C GLU A 71 -10.92 -5.14 1.19
N LYS A 72 -10.13 -4.91 0.13
CA LYS A 72 -9.58 -5.99 -0.69
C LYS A 72 -8.08 -5.99 -0.81
N ASP A 73 -7.43 -4.96 -0.30
CA ASP A 73 -6.01 -4.74 -0.51
C ASP A 73 -5.27 -4.52 0.79
N LEU A 74 -3.96 -4.77 0.73
CA LEU A 74 -3.04 -4.51 1.82
C LEU A 74 -2.01 -3.51 1.32
N VAL A 75 -1.74 -2.48 2.11
CA VAL A 75 -0.74 -1.46 1.79
C VAL A 75 0.38 -1.59 2.81
N PHE A 76 1.59 -1.89 2.34
CA PHE A 76 2.76 -2.06 3.19
C PHE A 76 3.61 -0.81 3.18
N TYR A 77 3.87 -0.26 4.36
CA TYR A 77 4.60 0.99 4.48
C TYR A 77 5.49 1.01 5.71
N LYS A 78 6.44 1.96 5.72
CA LYS A 78 7.29 2.22 6.87
C LYS A 78 7.20 3.70 7.24
N ILE A 79 7.40 3.99 8.51
CA ILE A 79 7.37 5.36 9.03
C ILE A 79 8.78 5.76 9.46
N ASP A 80 9.26 6.89 8.95
CA ASP A 80 10.48 7.54 9.42
C ASP A 80 10.06 8.69 10.32
N GLU A 81 10.14 8.47 11.62
CA GLU A 81 9.73 9.48 12.60
C GLU A 81 10.63 10.70 12.62
N ASN A 82 11.92 10.51 12.33
CA ASN A 82 12.87 11.61 12.37
C ASN A 82 12.60 12.64 11.27
N GLN A 83 12.28 12.14 10.07
CA GLN A 83 12.03 13.01 8.92
C GLN A 83 10.54 13.25 8.67
N LYS A 84 9.68 12.60 9.43
CA LYS A 84 8.22 12.67 9.24
C LYS A 84 7.82 12.25 7.82
N VAL A 85 8.34 11.11 7.40
CA VAL A 85 8.14 10.55 6.07
C VAL A 85 7.56 9.16 6.18
N ILE A 86 6.56 8.90 5.34
CA ILE A 86 6.00 7.56 5.16
C ILE A 86 6.33 7.10 3.75
N THR A 87 6.86 5.89 3.64
CA THR A 87 7.15 5.29 2.34
C THR A 87 6.30 4.05 2.15
N VAL A 88 5.51 4.03 1.10
CA VAL A 88 4.71 2.86 0.71
C VAL A 88 5.56 2.00 -0.21
N TYR A 89 5.79 0.75 0.18
CA TYR A 89 6.67 -0.16 -0.54
C TYR A 89 5.92 -1.15 -1.43
N ALA A 90 4.70 -1.51 -1.06
CA ALA A 90 3.94 -2.48 -1.82
C ALA A 90 2.44 -2.34 -1.58
N VAL A 91 1.66 -2.72 -2.57
CA VAL A 91 0.21 -2.85 -2.47
C VAL A 91 -0.14 -4.21 -3.07
N ALA A 92 -0.85 -5.03 -2.32
CA ALA A 92 -1.20 -6.38 -2.76
C ALA A 92 -2.67 -6.68 -2.47
N ASP A 93 -3.27 -7.51 -3.32
CA ASP A 93 -4.61 -8.04 -3.05
C ASP A 93 -4.49 -9.01 -1.86
N GLN A 94 -5.46 -9.00 -0.96
CA GLN A 94 -5.44 -9.85 0.23
C GLN A 94 -5.39 -11.34 -0.09
N ARG A 95 -5.78 -11.72 -1.30
CA ARG A 95 -5.78 -13.12 -1.73
C ARG A 95 -4.45 -13.56 -2.33
N GLN A 96 -3.54 -12.62 -2.61
CA GLN A 96 -2.23 -12.93 -3.20
C GLN A 96 -1.25 -13.40 -2.11
N ASP A 97 -0.23 -14.14 -2.57
CA ASP A 97 0.92 -14.43 -1.71
C ASP A 97 1.81 -13.20 -1.66
N TYR A 98 1.40 -12.24 -0.84
CA TYR A 98 2.12 -10.97 -0.76
C TYR A 98 3.51 -11.09 -0.15
N LEU A 99 3.77 -12.18 0.57
CA LEU A 99 5.11 -12.39 1.12
C LEU A 99 6.15 -12.52 0.01
N SER A 100 5.80 -13.21 -1.08
CA SER A 100 6.68 -13.31 -2.25
C SER A 100 6.92 -11.94 -2.89
N ILE A 101 5.89 -11.11 -2.93
CA ILE A 101 5.99 -9.76 -3.49
C ILE A 101 6.95 -8.91 -2.66
N ILE A 102 6.82 -8.95 -1.35
CA ILE A 102 7.61 -8.12 -0.44
C ILE A 102 9.05 -8.60 -0.34
N ARG A 103 9.29 -9.89 -0.44
CA ARG A 103 10.66 -10.42 -0.43
C ARG A 103 11.52 -9.86 -1.56
N GLY A 104 10.89 -9.44 -2.65
CA GLY A 104 11.60 -8.82 -3.76
C GLY A 104 11.95 -7.34 -3.54
N LEU A 105 11.54 -6.79 -2.42
CA LEU A 105 11.82 -5.38 -2.12
C LEU A 105 13.21 -5.19 -1.42
#